data_bb9a6eb3c9b3657b41cbefa4d0eb4b55
#
_entry.id   bb9a6eb3c9b3657b41cbefa4d0eb4b55
#
_cell.length_a   1.000
_cell.length_b   1.000
_cell.length_c   1.000
_cell.angle_alpha   90.00
_cell.angle_beta   90.00
_cell.angle_gamma   90.00
#
_symmetry.space_group_name_H-M   'P 1'
#
loop_
_entity.id
_entity.type
_entity.pdbx_description
1 polymer ?
#
loop_
_entity_poly.entity_id
_entity_poly.type
_entity_poly.pdbx_seq_one_letter_code
_entity_poly.pdbx_strand_id
1 'polypeptide(L)'
;MEGPLTAAAFVVVTVLLVARSARRKARTDAAARPKSAPCPRCRAPVPARATFCPACGVPQQAFEIVKATRAAEAPKETGPLHAIVRTDVCVGCGTCVAACPEPGAIVLKDKVATVDRAICVGHGKCAEACPVSAIVLTRGAAVQRVEVPDLDSGFESSVPGLYVVGELGGRGLIKNAINEGKIAVERIARDLRERGARLRLAPANAATVDSGPEPLDLVVVGSGPAGLSAGLEAHRAGLRYAVLEQGTLADSIRRYPRHKLLLAEPVRVPLYGDLWVDDASKEELLRVWEEIIARTRLNLLTGRRVEGVESRGGLFHVTAGGETFRARRVVLALGRRGTPRRLGVPGEELPKVFYDIVEMEQFKGSRMLVVGGGDSAVESALGLANQPGTEVTLSYRGDALARVKDRNRAKLDAAIARGAVRAHFKSQVREIRADAVVLEATGGTRPLPNDYVVIRIGGDPPYQFLQRIGVRIVPKEIALSEPQGASVA
;
A
#
# COMPACT_ATOMS: atom_id res chain seq x y z
N MET A 1 9.81 -57.16 -50.35
CA MET A 1 8.88 -56.05 -50.74
C MET A 1 7.85 -55.78 -49.63
N GLU A 2 8.30 -55.44 -48.38
CA GLU A 2 7.42 -55.25 -47.21
C GLU A 2 7.46 -53.81 -46.63
N GLY A 3 8.20 -52.90 -47.30
CA GLY A 3 8.43 -51.55 -46.74
C GLY A 3 7.29 -50.51 -46.84
N PRO A 4 6.50 -50.43 -47.91
CA PRO A 4 5.51 -49.35 -48.05
C PRO A 4 4.20 -49.53 -47.28
N LEU A 5 3.81 -50.77 -46.98
CA LEU A 5 2.56 -51.08 -46.25
C LEU A 5 2.71 -50.84 -44.74
N THR A 6 3.89 -51.08 -44.19
CA THR A 6 4.17 -50.78 -42.74
C THR A 6 4.27 -49.29 -42.46
N ALA A 7 4.86 -48.52 -43.39
CA ALA A 7 4.90 -47.05 -43.26
C ALA A 7 3.51 -46.42 -43.35
N ALA A 8 2.67 -46.88 -44.26
CA ALA A 8 1.28 -46.38 -44.38
C ALA A 8 0.45 -46.74 -43.11
N ALA A 9 0.58 -47.95 -42.57
CA ALA A 9 -0.09 -48.35 -41.34
C ALA A 9 0.36 -47.49 -40.13
N PHE A 10 1.67 -47.18 -40.02
CA PHE A 10 2.21 -46.34 -38.95
C PHE A 10 1.67 -44.92 -39.03
N VAL A 11 1.60 -44.32 -40.22
CA VAL A 11 1.03 -42.98 -40.43
C VAL A 11 -0.46 -42.96 -40.04
N VAL A 12 -1.24 -43.92 -40.46
CA VAL A 12 -2.67 -44.02 -40.13
C VAL A 12 -2.88 -44.17 -38.64
N VAL A 13 -2.13 -45.03 -37.96
CA VAL A 13 -2.20 -45.20 -36.49
C VAL A 13 -1.80 -43.92 -35.75
N THR A 14 -0.75 -43.25 -36.20
CA THR A 14 -0.31 -41.99 -35.58
C THR A 14 -1.35 -40.88 -35.75
N VAL A 15 -1.94 -40.75 -36.93
CA VAL A 15 -3.02 -39.75 -37.21
C VAL A 15 -4.26 -40.06 -36.32
N LEU A 16 -4.64 -41.33 -36.18
CA LEU A 16 -5.75 -41.75 -35.35
C LEU A 16 -5.47 -41.47 -33.84
N LEU A 17 -4.25 -41.71 -33.38
CA LEU A 17 -3.85 -41.42 -32.01
C LEU A 17 -3.85 -39.91 -31.72
N VAL A 18 -3.30 -39.11 -32.65
CA VAL A 18 -3.31 -37.64 -32.56
C VAL A 18 -4.75 -37.11 -32.57
N ALA A 19 -5.58 -37.60 -33.49
CA ALA A 19 -7.00 -37.21 -33.58
C ALA A 19 -7.77 -37.61 -32.28
N ARG A 20 -7.48 -38.79 -31.75
CA ARG A 20 -8.09 -39.24 -30.48
C ARG A 20 -7.60 -38.44 -29.28
N SER A 21 -6.34 -38.07 -29.22
CA SER A 21 -5.75 -37.16 -28.23
C SER A 21 -6.36 -35.76 -28.31
N ALA A 22 -6.46 -35.19 -29.52
CA ALA A 22 -7.09 -33.89 -29.75
C ALA A 22 -8.58 -33.88 -29.36
N ARG A 23 -9.32 -34.98 -29.68
CA ARG A 23 -10.74 -35.13 -29.25
C ARG A 23 -10.87 -35.31 -27.72
N ARG A 24 -9.94 -36.03 -27.06
CA ARG A 24 -9.91 -36.09 -25.59
C ARG A 24 -9.65 -34.74 -24.98
N LYS A 25 -8.63 -33.99 -25.47
CA LYS A 25 -8.31 -32.64 -25.02
C LYS A 25 -9.47 -31.67 -25.22
N ALA A 26 -10.12 -31.71 -26.39
CA ALA A 26 -11.30 -30.90 -26.67
C ALA A 26 -12.50 -31.26 -25.76
N ARG A 27 -12.68 -32.54 -25.37
CA ARG A 27 -13.72 -32.96 -24.41
C ARG A 27 -13.39 -32.54 -22.98
N THR A 28 -12.13 -32.62 -22.54
CA THR A 28 -11.70 -32.10 -21.23
C THR A 28 -11.81 -30.58 -21.17
N ASP A 29 -11.44 -29.87 -22.22
CA ASP A 29 -11.57 -28.41 -22.31
C ASP A 29 -13.03 -27.95 -22.40
N ALA A 30 -13.92 -28.73 -23.01
CA ALA A 30 -15.35 -28.45 -23.06
C ALA A 30 -16.07 -28.75 -21.72
N ALA A 31 -15.63 -29.78 -20.99
CA ALA A 31 -16.13 -30.11 -19.65
C ALA A 31 -15.61 -29.17 -18.57
N ALA A 32 -14.46 -28.50 -18.81
CA ALA A 32 -13.79 -27.58 -17.87
C ALA A 32 -14.19 -26.11 -18.06
N ARG A 33 -15.21 -25.79 -18.87
CA ARG A 33 -15.74 -24.42 -18.94
C ARG A 33 -16.78 -24.20 -17.83
N PRO A 34 -16.43 -23.61 -16.71
CA PRO A 34 -17.44 -23.23 -15.74
C PRO A 34 -18.32 -22.16 -16.38
N LYS A 35 -19.62 -22.44 -16.39
CA LYS A 35 -20.66 -21.48 -16.74
C LYS A 35 -20.55 -20.27 -15.83
N SER A 36 -20.89 -19.08 -16.32
CA SER A 36 -20.89 -17.82 -15.53
C SER A 36 -21.40 -18.03 -14.10
N ALA A 37 -20.64 -17.58 -13.12
CA ALA A 37 -21.08 -17.55 -11.72
C ALA A 37 -21.73 -16.20 -11.38
N PRO A 38 -22.76 -16.14 -10.52
CA PRO A 38 -23.33 -14.87 -10.11
C PRO A 38 -22.33 -14.08 -9.27
N CYS A 39 -22.21 -12.79 -9.54
CA CYS A 39 -21.38 -11.89 -8.76
C CYS A 39 -21.85 -11.85 -7.29
N PRO A 40 -20.99 -12.08 -6.31
CA PRO A 40 -21.38 -12.04 -4.90
C PRO A 40 -21.92 -10.69 -4.43
N ARG A 41 -21.56 -9.59 -5.12
CA ARG A 41 -21.99 -8.24 -4.78
C ARG A 41 -23.32 -7.86 -5.44
N CYS A 42 -23.44 -8.00 -6.77
CA CYS A 42 -24.60 -7.49 -7.52
C CYS A 42 -25.43 -8.58 -8.17
N ARG A 43 -25.07 -9.87 -8.00
CA ARG A 43 -25.70 -11.07 -8.58
C ARG A 43 -25.70 -11.14 -10.11
N ALA A 44 -25.12 -10.17 -10.80
CA ALA A 44 -24.96 -10.23 -12.25
C ALA A 44 -24.09 -11.42 -12.67
N PRO A 45 -24.35 -12.07 -13.81
CA PRO A 45 -23.53 -13.18 -14.28
C PRO A 45 -22.12 -12.70 -14.65
N VAL A 46 -21.11 -13.36 -14.09
CA VAL A 46 -19.70 -13.07 -14.32
C VAL A 46 -19.10 -14.23 -15.11
N PRO A 47 -18.45 -13.98 -16.25
CA PRO A 47 -17.74 -15.01 -17.00
C PRO A 47 -16.64 -15.66 -16.15
N ALA A 48 -16.44 -16.95 -16.29
CA ALA A 48 -15.56 -17.77 -15.46
C ALA A 48 -14.08 -17.32 -15.38
N ARG A 49 -13.65 -16.49 -16.31
CA ARG A 49 -12.28 -15.94 -16.36
C ARG A 49 -12.25 -14.42 -16.19
N ALA A 50 -13.37 -13.81 -15.86
CA ALA A 50 -13.40 -12.37 -15.61
C ALA A 50 -12.75 -12.05 -14.25
N THR A 51 -11.75 -11.26 -14.26
CA THR A 51 -11.07 -10.75 -13.05
C THR A 51 -11.93 -9.76 -12.29
N PHE A 52 -12.88 -9.11 -12.98
CA PHE A 52 -13.82 -8.15 -12.39
C PHE A 52 -15.25 -8.45 -12.84
N CYS A 53 -16.22 -8.12 -11.99
CA CYS A 53 -17.60 -8.13 -12.40
C CYS A 53 -17.87 -7.02 -13.42
N PRO A 54 -18.38 -7.34 -14.63
CA PRO A 54 -18.64 -6.32 -15.66
C PRO A 54 -19.74 -5.33 -15.26
N ALA A 55 -20.64 -5.71 -14.37
CA ALA A 55 -21.76 -4.87 -13.93
C ALA A 55 -21.39 -3.92 -12.78
N CYS A 56 -20.56 -4.35 -11.80
CA CYS A 56 -20.30 -3.55 -10.60
C CYS A 56 -18.81 -3.31 -10.32
N GLY A 57 -17.90 -3.80 -11.20
CA GLY A 57 -16.47 -3.57 -11.11
C GLY A 57 -15.76 -4.27 -9.93
N VAL A 58 -16.44 -5.17 -9.19
CA VAL A 58 -15.79 -5.85 -8.06
C VAL A 58 -14.80 -6.91 -8.55
N PRO A 59 -13.57 -6.98 -7.99
CA PRO A 59 -12.58 -8.00 -8.35
C PRO A 59 -13.07 -9.41 -7.95
N GLN A 60 -13.07 -10.38 -8.88
CA GLN A 60 -13.52 -11.74 -8.60
C GLN A 60 -12.53 -12.55 -7.78
N GLN A 61 -11.23 -12.30 -7.93
CA GLN A 61 -10.17 -12.94 -7.14
C GLN A 61 -10.30 -12.67 -5.64
N ALA A 62 -10.89 -11.51 -5.27
CA ALA A 62 -11.19 -11.20 -3.89
C ALA A 62 -12.10 -12.25 -3.23
N PHE A 63 -12.87 -13.03 -3.98
CA PHE A 63 -13.77 -14.07 -3.48
C PHE A 63 -13.17 -15.47 -3.48
N GLU A 64 -12.08 -15.72 -4.20
CA GLU A 64 -11.43 -17.05 -4.24
C GLU A 64 -10.56 -17.30 -3.00
N ILE A 65 -9.98 -16.24 -2.43
CA ILE A 65 -9.12 -16.32 -1.24
C ILE A 65 -9.90 -16.77 0.00
N VAL A 66 -11.20 -16.46 0.07
CA VAL A 66 -12.05 -16.75 1.25
C VAL A 66 -12.41 -18.22 1.40
N LYS A 67 -12.30 -19.04 0.35
CA LYS A 67 -12.57 -20.49 0.46
C LYS A 67 -11.51 -21.25 1.26
N ALA A 68 -10.35 -20.66 1.50
CA ALA A 68 -9.20 -21.33 2.11
C ALA A 68 -9.03 -21.11 3.63
N THR A 69 -9.74 -20.14 4.23
CA THR A 69 -9.57 -19.83 5.67
C THR A 69 -10.88 -20.02 6.45
N ARG A 70 -11.17 -21.26 6.87
CA ARG A 70 -12.20 -21.51 7.89
C ARG A 70 -11.62 -21.34 9.29
N ALA A 71 -12.28 -20.46 10.03
CA ALA A 71 -12.42 -20.30 11.47
C ALA A 71 -11.45 -21.08 12.40
N ALA A 72 -10.58 -20.32 13.08
CA ALA A 72 -10.07 -20.68 14.39
C ALA A 72 -10.92 -19.97 15.47
N GLU A 73 -11.27 -20.68 16.53
CA GLU A 73 -12.07 -20.19 17.65
C GLU A 73 -11.37 -19.05 18.41
N ALA A 74 -12.14 -18.00 18.73
CA ALA A 74 -11.65 -16.83 19.44
C ALA A 74 -11.65 -17.02 20.96
N PRO A 75 -10.76 -16.35 21.70
CA PRO A 75 -10.72 -16.37 23.17
C PRO A 75 -11.96 -15.70 23.80
N LYS A 76 -12.33 -16.18 24.99
CA LYS A 76 -13.49 -15.69 25.74
C LYS A 76 -13.22 -14.30 26.33
N GLU A 77 -13.64 -13.26 25.63
CA GLU A 77 -13.72 -11.90 26.17
C GLU A 77 -15.16 -11.56 26.59
N THR A 78 -15.30 -10.82 27.68
CA THR A 78 -16.60 -10.41 28.26
C THR A 78 -17.03 -9.08 27.66
N GLY A 79 -18.12 -9.07 26.88
CA GLY A 79 -18.71 -7.88 26.26
C GLY A 79 -19.55 -8.23 25.02
N PRO A 80 -20.39 -7.31 24.51
CA PRO A 80 -21.12 -7.55 23.26
C PRO A 80 -20.16 -7.69 22.08
N LEU A 81 -20.38 -8.71 21.26
CA LEU A 81 -19.64 -8.94 20.05
C LEU A 81 -20.00 -7.87 19.01
N HIS A 82 -19.03 -7.25 18.36
CA HIS A 82 -19.28 -6.32 17.26
C HIS A 82 -18.19 -6.41 16.20
N ALA A 83 -18.52 -6.01 14.98
CA ALA A 83 -17.59 -6.00 13.88
C ALA A 83 -16.75 -4.72 13.89
N ILE A 84 -15.47 -4.84 13.54
CA ILE A 84 -14.57 -3.72 13.30
C ILE A 84 -13.95 -3.89 11.92
N VAL A 85 -13.84 -2.79 11.16
CA VAL A 85 -13.27 -2.80 9.82
C VAL A 85 -11.84 -2.30 9.86
N ARG A 86 -10.92 -3.12 9.40
CA ARG A 86 -9.55 -2.71 9.10
C ARG A 86 -9.54 -1.86 7.84
N THR A 87 -9.52 -0.55 8.01
CA THR A 87 -9.60 0.41 6.91
C THR A 87 -8.36 0.40 6.02
N ASP A 88 -7.24 -0.11 6.52
CA ASP A 88 -5.97 -0.28 5.82
C ASP A 88 -5.99 -1.43 4.79
N VAL A 89 -6.87 -2.43 4.97
CA VAL A 89 -7.04 -3.57 4.06
C VAL A 89 -8.38 -3.55 3.33
N CYS A 90 -9.35 -2.74 3.75
CA CYS A 90 -10.66 -2.67 3.12
C CYS A 90 -10.56 -2.14 1.68
N VAL A 91 -11.01 -2.93 0.72
CA VAL A 91 -11.03 -2.57 -0.71
C VAL A 91 -12.36 -1.96 -1.19
N GLY A 92 -13.30 -1.73 -0.27
CA GLY A 92 -14.58 -1.09 -0.58
C GLY A 92 -15.50 -1.89 -1.50
N CYS A 93 -15.38 -3.22 -1.52
CA CYS A 93 -16.17 -4.08 -2.41
C CYS A 93 -17.68 -4.13 -2.08
N GLY A 94 -18.09 -3.75 -0.86
CA GLY A 94 -19.48 -3.69 -0.44
C GLY A 94 -20.13 -5.04 -0.12
N THR A 95 -19.41 -6.16 -0.21
CA THR A 95 -19.94 -7.50 0.05
C THR A 95 -20.45 -7.64 1.49
N CYS A 96 -19.74 -7.01 2.43
CA CYS A 96 -20.13 -7.00 3.84
C CYS A 96 -21.46 -6.28 4.10
N VAL A 97 -21.80 -5.25 3.31
CA VAL A 97 -23.08 -4.53 3.41
C VAL A 97 -24.21 -5.45 2.97
N ALA A 98 -24.02 -6.15 1.84
CA ALA A 98 -25.02 -7.09 1.33
C ALA A 98 -25.20 -8.33 2.23
N ALA A 99 -24.17 -8.72 2.98
CA ALA A 99 -24.18 -9.88 3.86
C ALA A 99 -24.70 -9.58 5.27
N CYS A 100 -24.77 -8.31 5.67
CA CYS A 100 -25.26 -7.94 7.00
C CYS A 100 -26.78 -8.07 7.09
N PRO A 101 -27.31 -8.85 8.06
CA PRO A 101 -28.76 -8.96 8.24
C PRO A 101 -29.40 -7.73 8.90
N GLU A 102 -28.58 -6.87 9.56
CA GLU A 102 -29.07 -5.67 10.20
C GLU A 102 -28.95 -4.46 9.25
N PRO A 103 -30.05 -3.89 8.77
CA PRO A 103 -30.02 -2.72 7.89
C PRO A 103 -29.33 -1.53 8.57
N GLY A 104 -28.35 -0.96 7.89
CA GLY A 104 -27.61 0.21 8.40
C GLY A 104 -26.47 -0.10 9.38
N ALA A 105 -26.36 -1.32 9.90
CA ALA A 105 -25.28 -1.70 10.82
C ALA A 105 -23.89 -1.64 10.16
N ILE A 106 -23.81 -1.83 8.84
CA ILE A 106 -22.60 -1.65 8.06
C ILE A 106 -22.94 -0.97 6.73
N VAL A 107 -22.24 0.11 6.45
CA VAL A 107 -22.45 0.91 5.24
C VAL A 107 -21.12 1.19 4.56
N LEU A 108 -21.13 1.45 3.26
CA LEU A 108 -19.98 2.00 2.57
C LEU A 108 -20.00 3.52 2.67
N LYS A 109 -19.05 4.07 3.42
CA LYS A 109 -18.70 5.48 3.34
C LYS A 109 -17.38 5.56 2.58
N ASP A 110 -17.41 6.21 1.42
CA ASP A 110 -16.19 6.53 0.65
C ASP A 110 -15.40 5.29 0.18
N LYS A 111 -16.11 4.29 -0.26
CA LYS A 111 -15.54 2.99 -0.63
C LYS A 111 -14.84 2.26 0.53
N VAL A 112 -15.15 2.63 1.78
CA VAL A 112 -14.73 1.89 2.97
C VAL A 112 -15.95 1.46 3.76
N ALA A 113 -15.98 0.21 4.18
CA ALA A 113 -17.01 -0.26 5.07
C ALA A 113 -16.87 0.42 6.45
N THR A 114 -17.99 0.92 6.96
CA THR A 114 -18.07 1.54 8.29
C THR A 114 -19.17 0.85 9.07
N VAL A 115 -18.88 0.46 10.31
CA VAL A 115 -19.81 -0.23 11.20
C VAL A 115 -20.40 0.76 12.20
N ASP A 116 -21.73 0.78 12.27
CA ASP A 116 -22.43 1.44 13.36
C ASP A 116 -22.54 0.47 14.55
N ARG A 117 -21.81 0.76 15.62
CA ARG A 117 -21.77 -0.06 16.84
C ARG A 117 -23.09 -0.07 17.61
N ALA A 118 -23.94 0.93 17.44
CA ALA A 118 -25.24 0.98 18.09
C ALA A 118 -26.24 -0.03 17.46
N ILE A 119 -26.03 -0.35 16.18
CA ILE A 119 -26.89 -1.27 15.42
C ILE A 119 -26.24 -2.66 15.30
N CYS A 120 -24.91 -2.74 15.33
CA CYS A 120 -24.18 -3.99 15.12
C CYS A 120 -24.35 -4.94 16.33
N VAL A 121 -24.93 -6.11 16.09
CA VAL A 121 -25.12 -7.17 17.10
C VAL A 121 -24.11 -8.33 16.96
N GLY A 122 -23.11 -8.20 16.09
CA GLY A 122 -21.99 -9.13 16.02
C GLY A 122 -22.27 -10.48 15.34
N HIS A 123 -23.19 -10.58 14.37
CA HIS A 123 -23.50 -11.82 13.66
C HIS A 123 -22.32 -12.50 12.96
N GLY A 124 -21.29 -11.77 12.61
CA GLY A 124 -20.10 -12.28 11.91
C GLY A 124 -20.25 -12.44 10.40
N LYS A 125 -21.44 -12.39 9.83
CA LYS A 125 -21.65 -12.60 8.39
C LYS A 125 -20.90 -11.63 7.50
N CYS A 126 -20.69 -10.39 7.95
CA CYS A 126 -19.87 -9.40 7.26
C CYS A 126 -18.37 -9.79 7.23
N ALA A 127 -17.87 -10.41 8.30
CA ALA A 127 -16.49 -10.91 8.36
C ALA A 127 -16.31 -12.14 7.48
N GLU A 128 -17.25 -13.09 7.52
CA GLU A 128 -17.24 -14.28 6.66
C GLU A 128 -17.32 -13.94 5.17
N ALA A 129 -18.08 -12.89 4.83
CA ALA A 129 -18.24 -12.44 3.45
C ALA A 129 -17.11 -11.52 2.98
N CYS A 130 -16.20 -11.10 3.85
CA CYS A 130 -15.13 -10.17 3.49
C CYS A 130 -14.00 -10.87 2.74
N PRO A 131 -13.79 -10.58 1.43
CA PRO A 131 -12.82 -11.30 0.60
C PRO A 131 -11.37 -11.01 0.95
N VAL A 132 -11.11 -9.94 1.67
CA VAL A 132 -9.76 -9.52 2.08
C VAL A 132 -9.55 -9.60 3.59
N SER A 133 -10.47 -10.26 4.32
CA SER A 133 -10.43 -10.39 5.78
C SER A 133 -10.23 -9.04 6.50
N ALA A 134 -10.81 -7.98 5.96
CA ALA A 134 -10.74 -6.65 6.54
C ALA A 134 -11.69 -6.44 7.73
N ILE A 135 -12.57 -7.39 8.01
CA ILE A 135 -13.54 -7.30 9.11
C ILE A 135 -13.20 -8.33 10.17
N VAL A 136 -13.07 -7.87 11.39
CA VAL A 136 -12.77 -8.69 12.57
C VAL A 136 -13.90 -8.52 13.58
N LEU A 137 -14.29 -9.62 14.23
CA LEU A 137 -15.21 -9.57 15.36
C LEU A 137 -14.42 -9.47 16.66
N THR A 138 -14.83 -8.56 17.54
CA THR A 138 -14.19 -8.37 18.85
C THR A 138 -15.23 -8.15 19.93
N ARG A 139 -14.89 -8.56 21.14
CA ARG A 139 -15.67 -8.31 22.38
C ARG A 139 -15.06 -7.23 23.27
N GLY A 140 -13.89 -6.72 22.92
CA GLY A 140 -13.12 -5.82 23.75
C GLY A 140 -12.31 -4.79 22.96
N ALA A 141 -11.42 -4.08 23.66
CA ALA A 141 -10.69 -2.91 23.18
C ALA A 141 -9.42 -3.23 22.37
N ALA A 142 -9.42 -4.24 21.50
CA ALA A 142 -8.32 -4.48 20.56
C ALA A 142 -8.31 -3.42 19.43
N VAL A 143 -8.45 -2.16 19.81
CA VAL A 143 -8.38 -1.01 18.90
C VAL A 143 -7.17 -0.18 19.23
N GLN A 144 -6.35 0.08 18.22
CA GLN A 144 -5.31 1.10 18.31
C GLN A 144 -5.92 2.45 17.94
N ARG A 145 -5.84 3.42 18.82
CA ARG A 145 -6.13 4.80 18.48
C ARG A 145 -4.95 5.37 17.72
N VAL A 146 -5.19 5.82 16.50
CA VAL A 146 -4.21 6.52 15.67
C VAL A 146 -4.75 7.91 15.36
N GLU A 147 -3.87 8.87 15.36
CA GLU A 147 -4.20 10.20 14.89
C GLU A 147 -4.16 10.21 13.35
N VAL A 148 -5.17 10.80 12.73
CA VAL A 148 -5.28 10.96 11.28
C VAL A 148 -5.87 12.34 10.96
N PRO A 149 -5.59 12.91 9.78
CA PRO A 149 -6.28 14.10 9.34
C PRO A 149 -7.80 13.86 9.22
N ASP A 150 -8.56 14.86 9.63
CA ASP A 150 -10.03 14.87 9.50
C ASP A 150 -10.38 15.14 8.03
N LEU A 151 -10.87 14.11 7.36
CA LEU A 151 -11.15 14.11 5.92
C LEU A 151 -12.59 13.69 5.69
N ASP A 152 -13.22 14.38 4.73
CA ASP A 152 -14.52 13.94 4.22
C ASP A 152 -14.37 12.79 3.19
N SER A 153 -15.46 12.44 2.58
CA SER A 153 -15.58 11.35 1.62
C SER A 153 -14.83 11.55 0.30
N GLY A 154 -14.54 12.76 -0.05
CA GLY A 154 -13.76 13.11 -1.23
C GLY A 154 -12.32 13.47 -0.91
N PHE A 155 -11.86 13.14 0.32
CA PHE A 155 -10.52 13.44 0.84
C PHE A 155 -10.25 14.94 1.08
N GLU A 156 -11.27 15.78 1.12
CA GLU A 156 -11.14 17.18 1.50
C GLU A 156 -10.93 17.27 3.02
N SER A 157 -9.94 18.04 3.43
CA SER A 157 -9.62 18.24 4.84
C SER A 157 -10.55 19.27 5.50
N SER A 158 -10.35 19.51 6.80
CA SER A 158 -11.01 20.60 7.53
C SER A 158 -10.71 21.99 6.96
N VAL A 159 -9.74 22.13 6.04
CA VAL A 159 -9.43 23.35 5.30
C VAL A 159 -10.07 23.26 3.92
N PRO A 160 -11.10 24.06 3.61
CA PRO A 160 -11.80 23.99 2.32
C PRO A 160 -10.86 24.18 1.12
N GLY A 161 -10.93 23.26 0.16
CA GLY A 161 -10.07 23.26 -1.02
C GLY A 161 -8.71 22.59 -0.85
N LEU A 162 -8.39 22.10 0.36
CA LEU A 162 -7.18 21.35 0.67
C LEU A 162 -7.52 19.88 0.88
N TYR A 163 -6.92 18.99 0.09
CA TYR A 163 -7.17 17.55 0.09
C TYR A 163 -5.95 16.80 0.59
N VAL A 164 -6.16 15.68 1.28
CA VAL A 164 -5.08 14.80 1.75
C VAL A 164 -5.35 13.39 1.24
N VAL A 165 -4.42 12.82 0.48
CA VAL A 165 -4.57 11.52 -0.18
C VAL A 165 -3.38 10.59 0.10
N GLY A 166 -3.62 9.29 -0.05
CA GLY A 166 -2.61 8.25 0.15
C GLY A 166 -2.44 7.85 1.61
N GLU A 167 -1.28 7.31 1.94
CA GLU A 167 -1.00 6.69 3.24
C GLU A 167 -1.20 7.65 4.44
N LEU A 168 -1.08 8.94 4.22
CA LEU A 168 -1.28 9.97 5.24
C LEU A 168 -2.72 10.01 5.75
N GLY A 169 -3.69 9.71 4.89
CA GLY A 169 -5.11 9.55 5.26
C GLY A 169 -5.42 8.27 6.06
N GLY A 170 -4.42 7.45 6.37
CA GLY A 170 -4.54 6.22 7.18
C GLY A 170 -4.74 4.94 6.36
N ARG A 171 -4.57 4.96 5.04
CA ARG A 171 -4.77 3.80 4.15
C ARG A 171 -3.46 3.42 3.44
N GLY A 172 -2.79 2.39 3.92
CA GLY A 172 -1.40 2.03 3.59
C GLY A 172 -1.16 1.15 2.37
N LEU A 173 -2.05 1.13 1.35
CA LEU A 173 -1.88 0.33 0.13
C LEU A 173 -1.68 1.21 -1.09
N ILE A 174 -0.74 0.84 -1.98
CA ILE A 174 -0.47 1.55 -3.24
C ILE A 174 -1.74 1.68 -4.08
N LYS A 175 -2.54 0.61 -4.19
CA LYS A 175 -3.82 0.61 -4.89
C LYS A 175 -4.80 1.66 -4.34
N ASN A 176 -4.92 1.74 -3.01
CA ASN A 176 -5.77 2.74 -2.36
C ASN A 176 -5.26 4.15 -2.65
N ALA A 177 -3.94 4.37 -2.53
CA ALA A 177 -3.32 5.65 -2.80
C ALA A 177 -3.60 6.14 -4.25
N ILE A 178 -3.47 5.26 -5.24
CA ILE A 178 -3.79 5.57 -6.65
C ILE A 178 -5.27 5.96 -6.79
N ASN A 179 -6.20 5.20 -6.20
CA ASN A 179 -7.62 5.49 -6.26
C ASN A 179 -8.00 6.80 -5.55
N GLU A 180 -7.39 7.08 -4.40
CA GLU A 180 -7.64 8.30 -3.64
C GLU A 180 -7.21 9.55 -4.42
N GLY A 181 -6.02 9.53 -5.02
CA GLY A 181 -5.54 10.62 -5.86
C GLY A 181 -6.48 10.93 -7.02
N LYS A 182 -6.95 9.88 -7.71
CA LYS A 182 -7.94 10.01 -8.78
C LYS A 182 -9.27 10.60 -8.28
N ILE A 183 -9.85 10.05 -7.23
CA ILE A 183 -11.16 10.46 -6.70
C ILE A 183 -11.14 11.94 -6.25
N ALA A 184 -10.08 12.35 -5.55
CA ALA A 184 -9.93 13.74 -5.11
C ALA A 184 -9.92 14.71 -6.29
N VAL A 185 -9.18 14.39 -7.36
CA VAL A 185 -9.10 15.27 -8.54
C VAL A 185 -10.38 15.23 -9.38
N GLU A 186 -11.05 14.08 -9.52
CA GLU A 186 -12.37 14.00 -10.15
C GLU A 186 -13.39 14.94 -9.47
N ARG A 187 -13.37 14.98 -8.13
CA ARG A 187 -14.19 15.91 -7.35
C ARG A 187 -13.78 17.36 -7.60
N ILE A 188 -12.48 17.68 -7.48
CA ILE A 188 -11.96 19.02 -7.73
C ILE A 188 -12.36 19.53 -9.12
N ALA A 189 -12.21 18.70 -10.15
CA ALA A 189 -12.54 19.06 -11.51
C ALA A 189 -14.04 19.35 -11.67
N ARG A 190 -14.90 18.56 -11.03
CA ARG A 190 -16.35 18.80 -11.02
C ARG A 190 -16.69 20.10 -10.32
N ASP A 191 -16.16 20.33 -9.10
CA ASP A 191 -16.43 21.53 -8.30
C ASP A 191 -15.97 22.82 -9.01
N LEU A 192 -14.83 22.76 -9.70
CA LEU A 192 -14.32 23.89 -10.48
C LEU A 192 -15.19 24.19 -11.70
N ARG A 193 -15.72 23.16 -12.38
CA ARG A 193 -16.66 23.33 -13.51
C ARG A 193 -17.97 23.96 -13.05
N GLU A 194 -18.56 23.45 -11.98
CA GLU A 194 -19.80 23.94 -11.41
C GLU A 194 -19.69 25.40 -10.97
N ARG A 195 -18.53 25.84 -10.49
CA ARG A 195 -18.26 27.24 -10.11
C ARG A 195 -17.94 28.16 -11.31
N GLY A 196 -18.06 27.70 -12.55
CA GLY A 196 -17.80 28.48 -13.76
C GLY A 196 -16.32 28.80 -13.99
N ALA A 197 -15.40 28.08 -13.33
CA ALA A 197 -13.97 28.18 -13.62
C ALA A 197 -13.70 27.66 -15.05
N ARG A 198 -13.09 28.50 -15.90
CA ARG A 198 -12.67 28.07 -17.24
C ARG A 198 -11.54 27.07 -17.11
N LEU A 199 -11.79 25.81 -17.47
CA LEU A 199 -10.75 24.82 -17.63
C LEU A 199 -10.00 25.12 -18.93
N ARG A 200 -8.69 25.24 -18.84
CA ARG A 200 -7.81 25.39 -19.99
C ARG A 200 -6.95 24.11 -20.07
N LEU A 201 -6.83 23.57 -21.27
CA LEU A 201 -5.84 22.51 -21.51
C LEU A 201 -4.45 23.08 -21.22
N ALA A 202 -3.72 22.45 -20.33
CA ALA A 202 -2.35 22.81 -20.08
C ALA A 202 -1.53 22.54 -21.36
N PRO A 203 -0.73 23.50 -21.84
CA PRO A 203 0.11 23.26 -22.98
C PRO A 203 1.07 22.10 -22.67
N ALA A 204 1.21 21.15 -23.60
CA ALA A 204 2.00 19.93 -23.43
C ALA A 204 3.50 20.16 -23.10
N ASN A 205 3.96 21.40 -23.20
CA ASN A 205 5.36 21.80 -23.01
C ASN A 205 5.57 22.76 -21.82
N ALA A 206 4.64 22.87 -20.88
CA ALA A 206 4.81 23.75 -19.73
C ALA A 206 5.84 23.17 -18.73
N ALA A 207 7.08 23.02 -19.16
CA ALA A 207 8.24 22.77 -18.29
C ALA A 207 8.57 23.97 -17.39
N THR A 208 7.99 25.13 -17.69
CA THR A 208 8.06 26.36 -16.91
C THR A 208 6.64 26.83 -16.67
N VAL A 209 6.02 26.40 -15.57
CA VAL A 209 4.91 27.16 -15.02
C VAL A 209 5.54 28.38 -14.37
N ASP A 210 5.84 29.36 -15.22
CA ASP A 210 6.04 30.71 -14.78
C ASP A 210 4.86 31.10 -13.90
N SER A 211 5.15 31.76 -12.79
CA SER A 211 4.19 32.40 -11.88
C SER A 211 3.39 33.52 -12.58
N GLY A 212 2.85 33.16 -13.77
CA GLY A 212 2.03 34.04 -14.58
C GLY A 212 0.84 34.61 -13.79
N PRO A 213 0.18 35.65 -14.29
CA PRO A 213 -0.86 36.37 -13.55
C PRO A 213 -2.06 35.50 -13.14
N GLU A 214 -2.28 34.38 -13.81
CA GLU A 214 -3.41 33.47 -13.50
C GLU A 214 -2.98 32.32 -12.58
N PRO A 215 -3.74 32.06 -11.47
CA PRO A 215 -3.45 30.97 -10.57
C PRO A 215 -3.68 29.61 -11.23
N LEU A 216 -2.95 28.58 -10.77
CA LEU A 216 -3.19 27.19 -11.12
C LEU A 216 -4.58 26.75 -10.59
N ASP A 217 -5.20 25.80 -11.27
CA ASP A 217 -6.39 25.15 -10.76
C ASP A 217 -6.03 24.22 -9.60
N LEU A 218 -4.85 23.56 -9.71
CA LEU A 218 -4.41 22.55 -8.74
C LEU A 218 -2.89 22.52 -8.57
N VAL A 219 -2.44 22.47 -7.33
CA VAL A 219 -1.09 22.01 -6.96
C VAL A 219 -1.19 20.68 -6.25
N VAL A 220 -0.43 19.69 -6.72
CA VAL A 220 -0.26 18.37 -6.09
C VAL A 220 1.11 18.33 -5.42
N VAL A 221 1.17 17.97 -4.15
CA VAL A 221 2.41 17.89 -3.36
C VAL A 221 2.79 16.44 -3.13
N GLY A 222 3.87 16.00 -3.74
CA GLY A 222 4.39 14.64 -3.72
C GLY A 222 4.08 13.88 -5.01
N SER A 223 5.05 13.06 -5.47
CA SER A 223 4.96 12.23 -6.67
C SER A 223 4.95 10.73 -6.38
N GLY A 224 4.49 10.35 -5.19
CA GLY A 224 4.17 8.96 -4.87
C GLY A 224 2.94 8.46 -5.64
N PRO A 225 2.46 7.22 -5.40
CA PRO A 225 1.32 6.63 -6.11
C PRO A 225 0.07 7.52 -6.14
N ALA A 226 -0.25 8.14 -5.00
CA ALA A 226 -1.40 9.04 -4.90
C ALA A 226 -1.20 10.33 -5.70
N GLY A 227 -0.04 10.97 -5.57
CA GLY A 227 0.26 12.22 -6.26
C GLY A 227 0.40 12.06 -7.77
N LEU A 228 1.00 10.96 -8.23
CA LEU A 228 1.06 10.63 -9.65
C LEU A 228 -0.33 10.41 -10.24
N SER A 229 -1.16 9.64 -9.56
CA SER A 229 -2.54 9.43 -9.97
C SER A 229 -3.34 10.73 -9.99
N ALA A 230 -3.15 11.60 -8.99
CA ALA A 230 -3.76 12.92 -8.95
C ALA A 230 -3.29 13.81 -10.12
N GLY A 231 -1.98 13.83 -10.41
CA GLY A 231 -1.42 14.59 -11.53
C GLY A 231 -1.93 14.11 -12.88
N LEU A 232 -1.98 12.79 -13.11
CA LEU A 232 -2.50 12.19 -14.33
C LEU A 232 -4.00 12.48 -14.51
N GLU A 233 -4.77 12.43 -13.43
CA GLU A 233 -6.18 12.76 -13.49
C GLU A 233 -6.41 14.26 -13.73
N ALA A 234 -5.58 15.13 -13.14
CA ALA A 234 -5.60 16.57 -13.43
C ALA A 234 -5.29 16.86 -14.91
N HIS A 235 -4.29 16.16 -15.45
CA HIS A 235 -3.96 16.23 -16.87
C HIS A 235 -5.15 15.78 -17.75
N ARG A 236 -5.74 14.63 -17.42
CA ARG A 236 -6.93 14.10 -18.14
C ARG A 236 -8.13 15.08 -18.08
N ALA A 237 -8.31 15.73 -16.93
CA ALA A 237 -9.40 16.68 -16.72
C ALA A 237 -9.19 18.05 -17.38
N GLY A 238 -8.00 18.30 -17.95
CA GLY A 238 -7.63 19.57 -18.59
C GLY A 238 -7.41 20.71 -17.59
N LEU A 239 -7.02 20.39 -16.35
CA LEU A 239 -6.71 21.40 -15.34
C LEU A 239 -5.33 22.03 -15.60
N ARG A 240 -5.16 23.29 -15.20
CA ARG A 240 -3.83 23.92 -15.05
C ARG A 240 -3.26 23.46 -13.71
N TYR A 241 -2.25 22.62 -13.74
CA TYR A 241 -1.73 22.00 -12.52
C TYR A 241 -0.20 21.94 -12.51
N ALA A 242 0.36 21.73 -11.32
CA ALA A 242 1.75 21.33 -11.12
C ALA A 242 1.81 20.22 -10.07
N VAL A 243 2.69 19.24 -10.27
CA VAL A 243 3.06 18.24 -9.28
C VAL A 243 4.43 18.60 -8.73
N LEU A 244 4.53 18.88 -7.43
CA LEU A 244 5.76 19.27 -6.76
C LEU A 244 6.33 18.08 -5.99
N GLU A 245 7.57 17.72 -6.25
CA GLU A 245 8.26 16.61 -5.58
C GLU A 245 9.59 17.09 -4.99
N GLN A 246 9.82 16.78 -3.71
CA GLN A 246 11.04 17.19 -3.01
C GLN A 246 12.30 16.46 -3.50
N GLY A 247 12.15 15.19 -3.89
CA GLY A 247 13.22 14.33 -4.36
C GLY A 247 13.09 14.00 -5.84
N THR A 248 13.18 12.72 -6.15
CA THR A 248 12.98 12.17 -7.48
C THR A 248 11.58 11.55 -7.61
N LEU A 249 11.18 11.22 -8.82
CA LEU A 249 9.93 10.52 -9.09
C LEU A 249 9.74 9.32 -8.18
N ALA A 250 8.59 9.27 -7.49
CA ALA A 250 8.22 8.18 -6.59
C ALA A 250 9.32 7.83 -5.56
N ASP A 251 10.01 8.83 -5.04
CA ASP A 251 11.21 8.70 -4.20
C ASP A 251 11.04 7.69 -3.06
N SER A 252 9.87 7.66 -2.41
CA SER A 252 9.58 6.69 -1.35
C SER A 252 9.64 5.24 -1.84
N ILE A 253 9.20 4.95 -3.08
CA ILE A 253 9.24 3.60 -3.66
C ILE A 253 10.64 3.30 -4.16
N ARG A 254 11.31 4.29 -4.76
CA ARG A 254 12.70 4.17 -5.20
C ARG A 254 13.63 3.75 -4.06
N ARG A 255 13.37 4.22 -2.85
CA ARG A 255 14.11 3.87 -1.62
C ARG A 255 13.71 2.53 -0.99
N TYR A 256 12.79 1.77 -1.57
CA TYR A 256 12.56 0.40 -1.10
C TYR A 256 13.73 -0.51 -1.50
N PRO A 257 13.99 -1.58 -0.72
CA PRO A 257 14.95 -2.60 -1.13
C PRO A 257 14.64 -3.13 -2.53
N ARG A 258 15.67 -3.57 -3.25
CA ARG A 258 15.51 -4.22 -4.57
C ARG A 258 14.60 -5.44 -4.47
N HIS A 259 13.90 -5.74 -5.55
CA HIS A 259 12.97 -6.88 -5.65
C HIS A 259 11.87 -6.92 -4.60
N LYS A 260 11.56 -5.79 -3.96
CA LYS A 260 10.39 -5.69 -3.08
C LYS A 260 9.12 -5.79 -3.91
N LEU A 261 8.28 -6.79 -3.60
CA LEU A 261 6.96 -6.94 -4.20
C LEU A 261 6.01 -5.86 -3.66
N LEU A 262 5.37 -5.11 -4.56
CA LEU A 262 4.58 -3.93 -4.20
C LEU A 262 3.09 -4.07 -4.51
N LEU A 263 2.73 -4.82 -5.54
CA LEU A 263 1.35 -4.97 -5.98
C LEU A 263 1.01 -6.46 -6.04
N ALA A 264 -0.10 -6.82 -5.45
CA ALA A 264 -0.69 -8.16 -5.53
C ALA A 264 -2.00 -8.16 -6.34
N GLU A 265 -2.43 -7.01 -6.85
CA GLU A 265 -3.70 -6.86 -7.56
C GLU A 265 -3.62 -5.75 -8.62
N PRO A 266 -4.31 -5.92 -9.76
CA PRO A 266 -4.34 -4.89 -10.80
C PRO A 266 -5.00 -3.60 -10.30
N VAL A 267 -4.50 -2.47 -10.79
CA VAL A 267 -5.03 -1.15 -10.47
C VAL A 267 -5.18 -0.31 -11.73
N ARG A 268 -6.25 0.44 -11.83
CA ARG A 268 -6.48 1.33 -12.97
C ARG A 268 -5.81 2.67 -12.75
N VAL A 269 -4.81 2.95 -13.59
CA VAL A 269 -4.05 4.22 -13.59
C VAL A 269 -4.65 5.16 -14.64
N PRO A 270 -4.94 6.44 -14.31
CA PRO A 270 -5.42 7.41 -15.29
C PRO A 270 -4.49 7.52 -16.49
N LEU A 271 -5.03 7.65 -17.69
CA LEU A 271 -4.33 7.76 -18.98
C LEU A 271 -3.48 6.55 -19.41
N TYR A 272 -3.28 5.57 -18.54
CA TYR A 272 -2.53 4.35 -18.84
C TYR A 272 -3.46 3.13 -19.03
N GLY A 273 -4.51 3.03 -18.22
CA GLY A 273 -5.41 1.89 -18.19
C GLY A 273 -5.14 0.96 -16.99
N ASP A 274 -5.40 -0.32 -17.18
CA ASP A 274 -5.22 -1.31 -16.11
C ASP A 274 -3.73 -1.70 -16.02
N LEU A 275 -3.14 -1.37 -14.89
CA LEU A 275 -1.79 -1.79 -14.53
C LEU A 275 -1.88 -3.23 -14.00
N TRP A 276 -1.58 -4.17 -14.89
CA TRP A 276 -1.45 -5.58 -14.58
C TRP A 276 -0.02 -5.83 -14.12
N VAL A 277 0.14 -6.01 -12.83
CA VAL A 277 1.44 -6.31 -12.28
C VAL A 277 1.23 -7.43 -11.27
N ASP A 278 1.30 -8.66 -11.77
CA ASP A 278 1.30 -9.84 -10.93
C ASP A 278 2.67 -9.93 -10.26
N ASP A 279 2.71 -9.81 -8.93
CA ASP A 279 3.92 -9.84 -8.12
C ASP A 279 5.01 -8.81 -8.53
N ALA A 280 4.60 -7.61 -9.01
CA ALA A 280 5.57 -6.62 -9.48
C ALA A 280 6.57 -6.18 -8.45
N SER A 281 7.81 -6.22 -8.86
CA SER A 281 8.92 -5.58 -8.18
C SER A 281 8.79 -4.06 -8.23
N LYS A 282 9.49 -3.37 -7.32
CA LYS A 282 9.55 -1.90 -7.36
C LYS A 282 10.12 -1.38 -8.68
N GLU A 283 11.06 -2.12 -9.27
CA GLU A 283 11.74 -1.75 -10.51
C GLU A 283 10.75 -1.72 -11.69
N GLU A 284 9.88 -2.71 -11.78
CA GLU A 284 8.83 -2.78 -12.79
C GLU A 284 7.83 -1.64 -12.65
N LEU A 285 7.37 -1.38 -11.43
CA LEU A 285 6.45 -0.29 -11.15
C LEU A 285 7.06 1.08 -11.48
N LEU A 286 8.33 1.29 -11.13
CA LEU A 286 9.05 2.53 -11.46
C LEU A 286 9.20 2.71 -12.97
N ARG A 287 9.57 1.64 -13.71
CA ARG A 287 9.68 1.67 -15.18
C ARG A 287 8.35 2.05 -15.83
N VAL A 288 7.24 1.46 -15.38
CA VAL A 288 5.91 1.80 -15.88
C VAL A 288 5.57 3.26 -15.62
N TRP A 289 5.87 3.78 -14.44
CA TRP A 289 5.61 5.19 -14.13
C TRP A 289 6.49 6.15 -14.93
N GLU A 290 7.76 5.83 -15.13
CA GLU A 290 8.65 6.60 -16.00
C GLU A 290 8.12 6.63 -17.44
N GLU A 291 7.64 5.50 -17.95
CA GLU A 291 6.99 5.42 -19.26
C GLU A 291 5.71 6.27 -19.34
N ILE A 292 4.83 6.17 -18.33
CA ILE A 292 3.59 6.98 -18.28
C ILE A 292 3.92 8.47 -18.33
N ILE A 293 4.90 8.92 -17.52
CA ILE A 293 5.29 10.32 -17.45
C ILE A 293 5.88 10.79 -18.78
N ALA A 294 6.76 10.00 -19.38
CA ALA A 294 7.34 10.33 -20.68
C ALA A 294 6.26 10.46 -21.77
N ARG A 295 5.28 9.56 -21.78
CA ARG A 295 4.16 9.57 -22.77
C ARG A 295 3.19 10.72 -22.53
N THR A 296 2.85 11.01 -21.27
CA THR A 296 1.86 12.04 -20.93
C THR A 296 2.47 13.43 -20.80
N ARG A 297 3.79 13.54 -20.73
CA ARG A 297 4.51 14.79 -20.42
C ARG A 297 3.92 15.48 -19.17
N LEU A 298 3.72 14.67 -18.12
CA LEU A 298 3.16 15.17 -16.87
C LEU A 298 3.94 16.37 -16.35
N ASN A 299 3.26 17.43 -15.93
CA ASN A 299 3.92 18.60 -15.33
C ASN A 299 4.39 18.29 -13.91
N LEU A 300 5.52 17.61 -13.81
CA LEU A 300 6.19 17.19 -12.60
C LEU A 300 7.49 17.98 -12.39
N LEU A 301 7.53 18.74 -11.28
CA LEU A 301 8.68 19.53 -10.87
C LEU A 301 9.38 18.81 -9.70
N THR A 302 10.52 18.22 -9.96
CA THR A 302 11.39 17.56 -8.96
C THR A 302 12.31 18.55 -8.27
N GLY A 303 12.86 18.20 -7.09
CA GLY A 303 13.69 19.11 -6.30
C GLY A 303 12.91 20.27 -5.67
N ARG A 304 11.58 20.19 -5.62
CA ARG A 304 10.69 21.23 -5.09
C ARG A 304 10.05 20.76 -3.76
N ARG A 305 10.81 20.93 -2.67
CA ARG A 305 10.29 20.66 -1.34
C ARG A 305 9.30 21.75 -0.95
N VAL A 306 8.06 21.35 -0.61
CA VAL A 306 7.06 22.27 -0.09
C VAL A 306 7.32 22.57 1.38
N GLU A 307 7.45 23.84 1.71
CA GLU A 307 7.80 24.37 3.03
C GLU A 307 6.58 24.93 3.75
N GLY A 308 5.63 25.48 2.99
CA GLY A 308 4.41 26.10 3.50
C GLY A 308 3.27 26.05 2.52
N VAL A 309 2.05 26.06 3.06
CA VAL A 309 0.80 26.24 2.32
C VAL A 309 -0.05 27.22 3.11
N GLU A 310 -0.37 28.37 2.53
CA GLU A 310 -1.17 29.41 3.17
C GLU A 310 -2.38 29.73 2.31
N SER A 311 -3.55 29.91 2.94
CA SER A 311 -4.76 30.36 2.25
C SER A 311 -4.90 31.87 2.40
N ARG A 312 -4.87 32.60 1.28
CA ARG A 312 -5.03 34.06 1.24
C ARG A 312 -5.88 34.46 0.04
N GLY A 313 -6.89 35.30 0.25
CA GLY A 313 -7.73 35.81 -0.85
C GLY A 313 -8.45 34.73 -1.67
N GLY A 314 -8.81 33.62 -1.06
CA GLY A 314 -9.49 32.50 -1.75
C GLY A 314 -8.57 31.63 -2.61
N LEU A 315 -7.25 31.83 -2.54
CA LEU A 315 -6.22 31.04 -3.20
C LEU A 315 -5.26 30.45 -2.17
N PHE A 316 -4.65 29.33 -2.52
CA PHE A 316 -3.52 28.75 -1.80
C PHE A 316 -2.21 29.31 -2.38
N HIS A 317 -1.32 29.69 -1.49
CA HIS A 317 0.06 30.05 -1.76
C HIS A 317 0.94 28.92 -1.27
N VAL A 318 1.49 28.15 -2.18
CA VAL A 318 2.35 26.99 -1.90
C VAL A 318 3.80 27.40 -2.11
N THR A 319 4.57 27.49 -1.03
CA THR A 319 5.99 27.83 -1.10
C THR A 319 6.81 26.56 -1.24
N ALA A 320 7.62 26.46 -2.28
CA ALA A 320 8.45 25.32 -2.59
C ALA A 320 9.78 25.71 -3.27
N GLY A 321 10.90 25.39 -2.66
CA GLY A 321 12.23 25.65 -3.22
C GLY A 321 12.49 27.14 -3.51
N GLY A 322 11.99 28.04 -2.68
CA GLY A 322 12.12 29.50 -2.85
C GLY A 322 11.11 30.14 -3.82
N GLU A 323 10.26 29.38 -4.47
CA GLU A 323 9.19 29.85 -5.35
C GLU A 323 7.82 29.74 -4.68
N THR A 324 6.86 30.57 -5.10
CA THR A 324 5.47 30.51 -4.61
C THR A 324 4.51 30.21 -5.74
N PHE A 325 3.82 29.09 -5.65
CA PHE A 325 2.78 28.65 -6.57
C PHE A 325 1.42 29.06 -6.04
N ARG A 326 0.65 29.82 -6.84
CA ARG A 326 -0.73 30.20 -6.47
C ARG A 326 -1.70 29.19 -7.09
N ALA A 327 -2.59 28.61 -6.28
CA ALA A 327 -3.52 27.60 -6.74
C ALA A 327 -4.92 27.76 -6.12
N ARG A 328 -5.95 27.32 -6.85
CA ARG A 328 -7.33 27.26 -6.35
C ARG A 328 -7.55 26.10 -5.40
N ARG A 329 -6.83 25.01 -5.61
CA ARG A 329 -6.91 23.75 -4.83
C ARG A 329 -5.54 23.18 -4.62
N VAL A 330 -5.39 22.44 -3.52
CA VAL A 330 -4.14 21.73 -3.20
C VAL A 330 -4.47 20.29 -2.82
N VAL A 331 -3.70 19.33 -3.37
CA VAL A 331 -3.73 17.93 -2.98
C VAL A 331 -2.40 17.58 -2.32
N LEU A 332 -2.43 17.19 -1.07
CA LEU A 332 -1.27 16.73 -0.31
C LEU A 332 -1.16 15.20 -0.41
N ALA A 333 -0.15 14.73 -1.13
CA ALA A 333 0.20 13.32 -1.30
C ALA A 333 1.55 13.00 -0.67
N LEU A 334 1.78 13.51 0.55
CA LEU A 334 3.07 13.53 1.25
C LEU A 334 3.53 12.13 1.72
N GLY A 335 2.66 11.12 1.70
CA GLY A 335 2.92 9.82 2.31
C GLY A 335 3.08 9.91 3.84
N ARG A 336 3.26 8.75 4.47
CA ARG A 336 3.36 8.65 5.94
C ARG A 336 4.80 8.62 6.44
N ARG A 337 5.78 8.44 5.57
CA ARG A 337 7.17 8.20 5.98
C ARG A 337 7.78 9.36 6.76
N GLY A 338 7.37 10.60 6.51
CA GLY A 338 7.85 11.76 7.25
C GLY A 338 9.36 11.72 7.49
N THR A 339 9.77 12.20 8.67
CA THR A 339 11.14 12.06 9.18
C THR A 339 11.28 10.66 9.81
N PRO A 340 12.34 9.89 9.49
CA PRO A 340 12.60 8.63 10.18
C PRO A 340 12.63 8.82 11.69
N ARG A 341 11.94 7.94 12.40
CA ARG A 341 11.94 7.97 13.86
C ARG A 341 13.30 7.58 14.37
N ARG A 342 13.84 8.37 15.29
CA ARG A 342 15.14 8.15 15.91
C ARG A 342 15.03 7.28 17.16
N LEU A 343 16.12 6.57 17.47
CA LEU A 343 16.25 5.84 18.75
C LEU A 343 16.51 6.80 19.92
N GLY A 344 17.16 7.93 19.64
CA GLY A 344 17.55 8.91 20.65
C GLY A 344 18.71 8.43 21.53
N VAL A 345 19.62 7.65 20.96
CA VAL A 345 20.76 7.08 21.68
C VAL A 345 22.10 7.72 21.24
N PRO A 346 23.12 7.77 22.11
CA PRO A 346 24.44 8.23 21.73
C PRO A 346 24.99 7.46 20.53
N GLY A 347 25.60 8.15 19.57
CA GLY A 347 26.20 7.60 18.36
C GLY A 347 25.22 7.26 17.23
N GLU A 348 23.96 7.66 17.34
CA GLU A 348 22.97 7.45 16.27
C GLU A 348 23.29 8.28 15.01
N GLU A 349 24.10 9.34 15.14
CA GLU A 349 24.54 10.20 14.04
C GLU A 349 25.79 9.66 13.30
N LEU A 350 26.36 8.55 13.74
CA LEU A 350 27.54 7.97 13.11
C LEU A 350 27.25 7.56 11.64
N PRO A 351 28.23 7.68 10.73
CA PRO A 351 28.05 7.35 9.30
C PRO A 351 27.64 5.91 9.02
N LYS A 352 27.82 5.01 9.97
CA LYS A 352 27.40 3.59 9.88
C LYS A 352 25.89 3.36 10.13
N VAL A 353 25.12 4.42 10.48
CA VAL A 353 23.70 4.31 10.80
C VAL A 353 22.84 4.71 9.61
N PHE A 354 21.96 3.82 9.20
CA PHE A 354 21.04 3.98 8.08
C PHE A 354 19.59 3.84 8.51
N TYR A 355 18.71 4.61 7.88
CA TYR A 355 17.26 4.50 8.05
C TYR A 355 16.59 3.83 6.85
N ASP A 356 17.28 3.80 5.70
CA ASP A 356 16.86 3.13 4.47
C ASP A 356 18.05 2.40 3.84
N ILE A 357 17.79 1.22 3.26
CA ILE A 357 18.76 0.47 2.46
C ILE A 357 18.13 0.20 1.09
N VAL A 358 18.79 0.64 0.04
CA VAL A 358 18.41 0.39 -1.36
C VAL A 358 19.23 -0.75 -1.94
N GLU A 359 20.55 -0.67 -1.79
CA GLU A 359 21.53 -1.62 -2.33
C GLU A 359 22.08 -2.48 -1.19
N MET A 360 21.56 -3.67 -1.03
CA MET A 360 21.98 -4.58 0.05
C MET A 360 23.32 -5.24 -0.21
N GLU A 361 23.69 -5.34 -1.48
CA GLU A 361 24.96 -5.92 -1.93
C GLU A 361 26.19 -5.17 -1.41
N GLN A 362 26.06 -3.89 -1.09
CA GLN A 362 27.13 -3.05 -0.53
C GLN A 362 27.55 -3.50 0.88
N PHE A 363 26.71 -4.26 1.57
CA PHE A 363 26.93 -4.72 2.93
C PHE A 363 27.42 -6.18 2.99
N LYS A 364 27.83 -6.75 1.85
CA LYS A 364 28.39 -8.09 1.76
C LYS A 364 29.58 -8.26 2.72
N GLY A 365 29.58 -9.34 3.49
CA GLY A 365 30.65 -9.64 4.44
C GLY A 365 30.65 -8.80 5.72
N SER A 366 29.61 -7.98 5.97
CA SER A 366 29.55 -7.08 7.11
C SER A 366 28.68 -7.63 8.25
N ARG A 367 28.93 -7.15 9.46
CA ARG A 367 28.11 -7.42 10.64
C ARG A 367 27.03 -6.35 10.76
N MET A 368 25.79 -6.72 10.51
CA MET A 368 24.64 -5.83 10.41
C MET A 368 23.74 -5.95 11.64
N LEU A 369 23.34 -4.82 12.21
CA LEU A 369 22.23 -4.74 13.15
C LEU A 369 21.02 -4.11 12.50
N VAL A 370 19.91 -4.81 12.46
CA VAL A 370 18.60 -4.26 12.06
C VAL A 370 17.76 -4.04 13.32
N VAL A 371 17.31 -2.80 13.52
CA VAL A 371 16.49 -2.43 14.68
C VAL A 371 15.05 -2.19 14.23
N GLY A 372 14.11 -2.99 14.74
CA GLY A 372 12.69 -2.85 14.43
C GLY A 372 11.92 -4.17 14.48
N GLY A 373 10.59 -4.06 14.47
CA GLY A 373 9.69 -5.24 14.60
C GLY A 373 8.49 -5.18 13.65
N GLY A 374 8.61 -4.52 12.50
CA GLY A 374 7.62 -4.49 11.43
C GLY A 374 8.13 -5.14 10.16
N ASP A 375 7.26 -5.26 9.13
CA ASP A 375 7.61 -5.87 7.83
C ASP A 375 8.90 -5.29 7.23
N SER A 376 9.08 -3.97 7.28
CA SER A 376 10.30 -3.33 6.72
C SER A 376 11.58 -3.75 7.44
N ALA A 377 11.55 -4.02 8.75
CA ALA A 377 12.70 -4.51 9.48
C ALA A 377 12.99 -5.96 9.10
N VAL A 378 11.97 -6.80 9.04
CA VAL A 378 12.09 -8.20 8.63
C VAL A 378 12.60 -8.32 7.20
N GLU A 379 12.04 -7.57 6.26
CA GLU A 379 12.48 -7.55 4.86
C GLU A 379 13.93 -7.10 4.73
N SER A 380 14.35 -6.08 5.49
CA SER A 380 15.75 -5.63 5.53
C SER A 380 16.67 -6.72 6.09
N ALA A 381 16.29 -7.37 7.19
CA ALA A 381 17.08 -8.44 7.79
C ALA A 381 17.25 -9.64 6.85
N LEU A 382 16.16 -10.06 6.20
CA LEU A 382 16.17 -11.16 5.24
C LEU A 382 17.01 -10.84 3.99
N GLY A 383 16.86 -9.63 3.44
CA GLY A 383 17.61 -9.20 2.27
C GLY A 383 19.12 -9.10 2.54
N LEU A 384 19.51 -8.61 3.70
CA LEU A 384 20.90 -8.57 4.14
C LEU A 384 21.46 -9.96 4.40
N ALA A 385 20.67 -10.85 5.02
CA ALA A 385 21.07 -12.24 5.28
C ALA A 385 21.27 -13.08 4.01
N ASN A 386 20.74 -12.63 2.88
CA ASN A 386 21.00 -13.26 1.58
C ASN A 386 22.31 -12.80 0.94
N GLN A 387 23.00 -11.80 1.52
CA GLN A 387 24.29 -11.36 1.01
C GLN A 387 25.42 -12.29 1.53
N PRO A 388 26.31 -12.77 0.66
CA PRO A 388 27.36 -13.69 1.07
C PRO A 388 28.24 -13.14 2.19
N GLY A 389 28.44 -13.93 3.25
CA GLY A 389 29.31 -13.59 4.37
C GLY A 389 28.75 -12.52 5.33
N THR A 390 27.51 -12.05 5.12
CA THR A 390 26.90 -11.03 5.98
C THR A 390 26.28 -11.69 7.22
N GLU A 391 26.67 -11.20 8.40
CA GLU A 391 26.07 -11.60 9.68
C GLU A 391 24.97 -10.62 10.06
N VAL A 392 23.75 -11.11 10.21
CA VAL A 392 22.59 -10.24 10.51
C VAL A 392 22.04 -10.52 11.90
N THR A 393 21.96 -9.46 12.70
CA THR A 393 21.26 -9.46 13.98
C THR A 393 20.02 -8.57 13.87
N LEU A 394 18.86 -9.09 14.26
CA LEU A 394 17.60 -8.34 14.39
C LEU A 394 17.33 -8.03 15.86
N SER A 395 17.20 -6.76 16.22
CA SER A 395 16.84 -6.32 17.56
C SER A 395 15.42 -5.76 17.57
N TYR A 396 14.59 -6.25 18.48
CA TYR A 396 13.24 -5.78 18.66
C TYR A 396 12.87 -5.67 20.14
N ARG A 397 12.29 -4.52 20.53
CA ARG A 397 11.91 -4.23 21.92
C ARG A 397 10.76 -5.08 22.47
N GLY A 398 9.88 -5.58 21.58
CA GLY A 398 8.75 -6.44 21.93
C GLY A 398 9.19 -7.89 22.10
N ASP A 399 8.30 -8.70 22.60
CA ASP A 399 8.46 -10.15 22.79
C ASP A 399 8.07 -10.96 21.56
N ALA A 400 7.18 -10.43 20.73
CA ALA A 400 6.71 -11.08 19.49
C ALA A 400 6.46 -10.07 18.38
N LEU A 401 6.63 -10.48 17.14
CA LEU A 401 6.43 -9.67 15.94
C LEU A 401 4.95 -9.59 15.53
N ALA A 402 4.09 -9.09 16.41
CA ALA A 402 2.63 -9.09 16.22
C ALA A 402 2.13 -8.32 14.96
N ARG A 403 2.96 -7.41 14.41
CA ARG A 403 2.59 -6.56 13.26
C ARG A 403 3.20 -7.01 11.93
N VAL A 404 3.93 -8.11 11.93
CA VAL A 404 4.57 -8.66 10.73
C VAL A 404 3.59 -9.60 10.03
N LYS A 405 3.47 -9.46 8.72
CA LYS A 405 2.64 -10.32 7.88
C LYS A 405 3.11 -11.78 7.96
N ASP A 406 2.18 -12.74 7.94
CA ASP A 406 2.48 -14.17 8.11
C ASP A 406 3.55 -14.67 7.13
N ARG A 407 3.49 -14.24 5.87
CA ARG A 407 4.52 -14.57 4.86
C ARG A 407 5.93 -14.13 5.27
N ASN A 408 6.07 -12.92 5.80
CA ASN A 408 7.36 -12.38 6.23
C ASN A 408 7.82 -13.04 7.53
N ARG A 409 6.88 -13.34 8.43
CA ARG A 409 7.15 -14.08 9.67
C ARG A 409 7.70 -15.46 9.35
N ALA A 410 7.01 -16.25 8.53
CA ALA A 410 7.47 -17.60 8.14
C ALA A 410 8.87 -17.59 7.51
N LYS A 411 9.16 -16.60 6.66
CA LYS A 411 10.51 -16.44 6.09
C LYS A 411 11.56 -16.11 7.14
N LEU A 412 11.23 -15.25 8.11
CA LEU A 412 12.14 -14.90 9.19
C LEU A 412 12.40 -16.08 10.11
N ASP A 413 11.36 -16.83 10.52
CA ASP A 413 11.48 -18.00 11.37
C ASP A 413 12.37 -19.05 10.71
N ALA A 414 12.19 -19.29 9.41
CA ALA A 414 13.07 -20.16 8.64
C ALA A 414 14.53 -19.64 8.57
N ALA A 415 14.74 -18.31 8.50
CA ALA A 415 16.07 -17.72 8.50
C ALA A 415 16.75 -17.81 9.88
N ILE A 416 16.00 -17.68 10.95
CA ILE A 416 16.48 -17.87 12.33
C ILE A 416 16.85 -19.34 12.54
N ALA A 417 15.97 -20.27 12.14
CA ALA A 417 16.21 -21.71 12.30
C ALA A 417 17.49 -22.20 11.61
N ARG A 418 17.83 -21.64 10.43
CA ARG A 418 19.09 -21.96 9.73
C ARG A 418 20.29 -21.11 10.14
N GLY A 419 20.14 -20.23 11.16
CA GLY A 419 21.23 -19.38 11.66
C GLY A 419 21.60 -18.19 10.78
N ALA A 420 20.83 -17.88 9.72
CA ALA A 420 21.09 -16.76 8.82
C ALA A 420 20.75 -15.40 9.46
N VAL A 421 19.82 -15.36 10.42
CA VAL A 421 19.47 -14.19 11.20
C VAL A 421 19.49 -14.54 12.67
N ARG A 422 20.18 -13.76 13.50
CA ARG A 422 20.11 -13.84 14.97
C ARG A 422 19.07 -12.84 15.45
N ALA A 423 17.99 -13.28 16.10
CA ALA A 423 16.95 -12.38 16.62
C ALA A 423 17.08 -12.21 18.14
N HIS A 424 17.09 -10.96 18.57
CA HIS A 424 16.99 -10.55 19.98
C HIS A 424 15.67 -9.85 20.21
N PHE A 425 14.75 -10.54 20.83
CA PHE A 425 13.50 -9.95 21.36
C PHE A 425 13.73 -9.35 22.73
N LYS A 426 12.82 -8.47 23.19
CA LYS A 426 12.94 -7.71 24.44
C LYS A 426 14.31 -7.03 24.55
N SER A 427 14.80 -6.48 23.43
CA SER A 427 16.11 -5.87 23.33
C SER A 427 16.03 -4.41 22.88
N GLN A 428 16.93 -3.58 23.40
CA GLN A 428 17.01 -2.16 23.07
C GLN A 428 18.47 -1.75 22.84
N VAL A 429 18.69 -0.94 21.82
CA VAL A 429 19.97 -0.27 21.62
C VAL A 429 20.13 0.83 22.67
N ARG A 430 21.24 0.87 23.37
CA ARG A 430 21.58 1.89 24.37
C ARG A 430 22.63 2.88 23.88
N GLU A 431 23.54 2.43 23.04
CA GLU A 431 24.63 3.24 22.48
C GLU A 431 25.12 2.63 21.17
N ILE A 432 25.50 3.45 20.22
CA ILE A 432 26.14 3.02 18.97
C ILE A 432 27.57 3.56 18.98
N ARG A 433 28.56 2.65 18.88
CA ARG A 433 30.00 2.95 18.84
C ARG A 433 30.53 2.71 17.43
N ALA A 434 31.74 3.12 17.16
CA ALA A 434 32.37 2.98 15.85
C ALA A 434 32.40 1.49 15.38
N ASP A 435 32.71 0.55 16.25
CA ASP A 435 32.93 -0.86 15.97
C ASP A 435 31.91 -1.82 16.62
N ALA A 436 31.01 -1.29 17.45
CA ALA A 436 30.04 -2.05 18.21
C ALA A 436 28.74 -1.32 18.45
N VAL A 437 27.71 -2.05 18.89
CA VAL A 437 26.48 -1.51 19.45
C VAL A 437 26.27 -2.09 20.85
N VAL A 438 25.97 -1.23 21.82
CA VAL A 438 25.61 -1.66 23.17
C VAL A 438 24.14 -2.03 23.15
N LEU A 439 23.85 -3.32 23.28
CA LEU A 439 22.51 -3.88 23.26
C LEU A 439 22.13 -4.35 24.66
N GLU A 440 21.04 -3.82 25.19
CA GLU A 440 20.39 -4.35 26.39
C GLU A 440 19.35 -5.40 25.98
N ALA A 441 19.43 -6.58 26.56
CA ALA A 441 18.51 -7.70 26.31
C ALA A 441 18.25 -8.47 27.62
N THR A 442 17.41 -9.49 27.54
CA THR A 442 17.22 -10.43 28.67
C THR A 442 18.55 -11.05 29.02
N GLY A 443 19.10 -10.73 30.18
CA GLY A 443 20.44 -11.17 30.60
C GLY A 443 21.48 -10.05 30.73
N GLY A 444 21.07 -8.80 30.54
CA GLY A 444 21.90 -7.62 30.78
C GLY A 444 22.33 -6.88 29.52
N THR A 445 23.21 -5.91 29.73
CA THR A 445 23.74 -5.03 28.67
C THR A 445 25.08 -5.53 28.21
N ARG A 446 25.27 -5.68 26.89
CA ARG A 446 26.53 -6.16 26.32
C ARG A 446 26.87 -5.46 25.00
N PRO A 447 28.15 -5.25 24.70
CA PRO A 447 28.58 -4.80 23.38
C PRO A 447 28.40 -5.93 22.37
N LEU A 448 27.83 -5.60 21.22
CA LEU A 448 27.72 -6.47 20.04
C LEU A 448 28.63 -5.89 18.96
N PRO A 449 29.68 -6.62 18.52
CA PRO A 449 30.49 -6.18 17.38
C PRO A 449 29.64 -5.91 16.16
N ASN A 450 29.81 -4.75 15.51
CA ASN A 450 28.91 -4.28 14.49
C ASN A 450 29.57 -3.29 13.55
N ASP A 451 29.37 -3.47 12.24
CA ASP A 451 29.90 -2.60 11.21
C ASP A 451 28.85 -1.56 10.78
N TYR A 452 27.56 -1.96 10.68
CA TYR A 452 26.48 -1.07 10.25
C TYR A 452 25.19 -1.31 11.02
N VAL A 453 24.41 -0.24 11.21
CA VAL A 453 23.10 -0.27 11.88
C VAL A 453 22.02 0.22 10.94
N VAL A 454 20.92 -0.51 10.87
CA VAL A 454 19.74 -0.15 10.08
C VAL A 454 18.55 0.03 11.00
N ILE A 455 18.04 1.25 11.12
CA ILE A 455 16.95 1.60 12.01
C ILE A 455 15.63 1.56 11.23
N ARG A 456 14.74 0.62 11.53
CA ARG A 456 13.45 0.39 10.88
C ARG A 456 12.29 0.42 11.85
N ILE A 457 12.24 1.47 12.68
CA ILE A 457 11.20 1.64 13.71
C ILE A 457 10.03 2.53 13.26
N GLY A 458 9.96 2.83 11.96
CA GLY A 458 8.96 3.69 11.34
C GLY A 458 9.40 5.14 11.25
N GLY A 459 8.50 6.02 10.82
CA GLY A 459 8.69 7.46 10.74
C GLY A 459 7.58 8.20 11.47
N ASP A 460 7.84 9.45 11.80
CA ASP A 460 6.82 10.35 12.32
C ASP A 460 6.06 10.96 11.15
N PRO A 461 4.73 10.77 11.09
CA PRO A 461 3.91 11.37 10.04
C PRO A 461 4.01 12.90 10.07
N PRO A 462 3.85 13.59 8.94
CA PRO A 462 3.99 15.04 8.86
C PRO A 462 2.80 15.78 9.50
N TYR A 463 2.31 15.32 10.66
CA TYR A 463 1.16 15.91 11.35
C TYR A 463 1.42 17.34 11.81
N GLN A 464 2.63 17.65 12.27
CA GLN A 464 3.00 19.02 12.64
C GLN A 464 2.91 19.98 11.46
N PHE A 465 3.27 19.52 10.25
CA PHE A 465 3.08 20.29 9.03
C PHE A 465 1.60 20.48 8.74
N LEU A 466 0.78 19.42 8.80
CA LEU A 466 -0.66 19.49 8.59
C LEU A 466 -1.35 20.45 9.58
N GLN A 467 -1.00 20.37 10.85
CA GLN A 467 -1.56 21.26 11.89
C GLN A 467 -1.17 22.72 11.64
N ARG A 468 0.08 23.00 11.24
CA ARG A 468 0.51 24.39 10.91
C ARG A 468 -0.28 25.01 9.77
N ILE A 469 -0.69 24.20 8.80
CA ILE A 469 -1.50 24.68 7.66
C ILE A 469 -3.00 24.60 7.93
N GLY A 470 -3.42 24.34 9.19
CA GLY A 470 -4.80 24.38 9.64
C GLY A 470 -5.60 23.08 9.52
N VAL A 471 -4.98 21.98 9.10
CA VAL A 471 -5.66 20.68 9.02
C VAL A 471 -5.85 20.10 10.43
N ARG A 472 -7.10 19.80 10.76
CA ARG A 472 -7.46 19.18 12.04
C ARG A 472 -7.05 17.71 12.03
N ILE A 473 -6.42 17.27 13.11
CA ILE A 473 -6.07 15.89 13.35
C ILE A 473 -7.05 15.32 14.38
N VAL A 474 -7.61 14.16 14.08
CA VAL A 474 -8.61 13.49 14.91
C VAL A 474 -8.17 12.07 15.26
N PRO A 475 -8.52 11.57 16.45
CA PRO A 475 -8.27 10.18 16.80
C PRO A 475 -9.20 9.27 16.00
N LYS A 476 -8.64 8.24 15.38
CA LYS A 476 -9.36 7.18 14.69
C LYS A 476 -9.03 5.84 15.32
N GLU A 477 -10.04 5.04 15.55
CA GLU A 477 -9.86 3.69 16.06
C GLU A 477 -9.62 2.73 14.89
N ILE A 478 -8.49 2.04 14.90
CA ILE A 478 -8.13 0.98 13.95
C ILE A 478 -8.15 -0.34 14.70
N ALA A 479 -8.91 -1.32 14.19
CA ALA A 479 -8.88 -2.66 14.74
C ALA A 479 -7.49 -3.28 14.57
N LEU A 480 -6.90 -3.76 15.65
CA LEU A 480 -5.72 -4.63 15.59
C LEU A 480 -6.21 -6.06 15.33
N SER A 481 -5.65 -6.71 14.32
CA SER A 481 -5.76 -8.16 14.24
C SER A 481 -4.98 -8.74 15.41
N GLU A 482 -5.64 -9.53 16.26
CA GLU A 482 -4.90 -10.35 17.22
C GLU A 482 -3.94 -11.28 16.47
N PRO A 483 -2.74 -11.53 17.01
CA PRO A 483 -1.91 -12.61 16.53
C PRO A 483 -2.73 -13.90 16.71
N GLN A 484 -2.98 -14.62 15.61
CA GLN A 484 -3.56 -15.96 15.69
C GLN A 484 -2.70 -16.76 16.66
N GLY A 485 -3.30 -17.20 17.76
CA GLY A 485 -2.62 -17.83 18.86
C GLY A 485 -1.74 -18.96 18.36
N ALA A 486 -0.52 -18.98 18.86
CA ALA A 486 0.29 -20.16 18.85
C ALA A 486 -0.54 -21.29 19.49
N SER A 487 -0.99 -22.23 18.72
CA SER A 487 -1.45 -23.50 19.25
C SER A 487 -0.27 -24.15 19.96
N VAL A 488 -0.33 -24.08 21.29
CA VAL A 488 0.50 -24.94 22.15
C VAL A 488 -0.01 -26.36 21.89
N ALA A 489 0.79 -27.16 21.27
CA ALA A 489 0.78 -28.61 21.35
C ALA A 489 2.21 -29.10 21.60
#